data_280687df2a2217abdfab3ddc1e10c376
#
_entry.id   280687df2a2217abdfab3ddc1e10c376
#
_cell.length_a   1.000
_cell.length_b   1.000
_cell.length_c   1.000
_cell.angle_alpha   90.00
_cell.angle_beta   90.00
_cell.angle_gamma   90.00
#
_symmetry.space_group_name_H-M   'P 1'
#
loop_
_entity.id
_entity.type
_entity.pdbx_description
1 polymer ?
#
loop_
_entity_poly.entity_id
_entity_poly.type
_entity_poly.pdbx_seq_one_letter_code
_entity_poly.pdbx_strand_id
1 'polypeptide(L)'
;MAKYPLEKLLELREKRVEDAASALASAVRARETAEQAKVRAEAERRAAEEAAQKLRAAEAQALNEGTLSVADLQRGHAWEVRVETEKQALAAHVEAATQRTEEARGGEMAAQHELGQTKGDAKVVTEDRSRFVERQHKTALAKEEEEAAEAWRPKGQ
;
A
#
# COMPACT_ATOMS: atom_id res chain seq x y z
N MET A 1 2.70 22.04 -38.02
CA MET A 1 3.12 22.35 -36.64
C MET A 1 4.40 21.62 -36.28
N ALA A 2 5.30 22.27 -35.60
CA ALA A 2 6.49 21.61 -35.09
C ALA A 2 6.13 20.63 -34.00
N LYS A 3 6.78 19.44 -33.98
CA LYS A 3 6.60 18.47 -32.92
C LYS A 3 7.22 19.02 -31.63
N TYR A 4 6.59 18.70 -30.49
CA TYR A 4 7.14 19.05 -29.20
C TYR A 4 8.45 18.28 -28.95
N PRO A 5 9.56 18.99 -28.66
CA PRO A 5 10.89 18.37 -28.60
C PRO A 5 11.06 17.38 -27.46
N LEU A 6 10.27 17.48 -26.39
CA LEU A 6 10.32 16.62 -25.22
C LEU A 6 9.19 15.56 -25.17
N GLU A 7 8.56 15.26 -26.32
CA GLU A 7 7.45 14.27 -26.37
C GLU A 7 7.85 12.89 -25.80
N LYS A 8 9.04 12.42 -26.15
CA LYS A 8 9.55 11.15 -25.61
C LYS A 8 9.81 11.20 -24.10
N LEU A 9 10.18 12.36 -23.57
CA LEU A 9 10.34 12.55 -22.14
C LEU A 9 8.98 12.53 -21.45
N LEU A 10 7.97 13.14 -22.04
CA LEU A 10 6.60 13.10 -21.55
C LEU A 10 6.09 11.66 -21.47
N GLU A 11 6.20 10.90 -22.56
CA GLU A 11 5.81 9.48 -22.60
C GLU A 11 6.51 8.66 -21.51
N LEU A 12 7.82 8.89 -21.30
CA LEU A 12 8.58 8.22 -20.24
C LEU A 12 8.06 8.59 -18.85
N ARG A 13 7.74 9.87 -18.62
CA ARG A 13 7.21 10.36 -17.33
C ARG A 13 5.82 9.81 -17.06
N GLU A 14 4.96 9.76 -18.05
CA GLU A 14 3.62 9.16 -17.95
C GLU A 14 3.70 7.68 -17.62
N LYS A 15 4.60 6.94 -18.29
CA LYS A 15 4.84 5.53 -17.98
C LYS A 15 5.33 5.32 -16.54
N ARG A 16 6.19 6.18 -16.04
CA ARG A 16 6.63 6.13 -14.64
C ARG A 16 5.48 6.36 -13.67
N VAL A 17 4.53 7.25 -13.98
CA VAL A 17 3.31 7.43 -13.19
C VAL A 17 2.47 6.17 -13.17
N GLU A 18 2.29 5.51 -14.31
CA GLU A 18 1.55 4.23 -14.38
C GLU A 18 2.23 3.14 -13.56
N ASP A 19 3.56 3.01 -13.68
CA ASP A 19 4.35 2.04 -12.91
C ASP A 19 4.27 2.31 -11.41
N ALA A 20 4.36 3.57 -10.99
CA ALA A 20 4.23 3.97 -9.59
C ALA A 20 2.81 3.74 -9.06
N ALA A 21 1.78 3.98 -9.86
CA ALA A 21 0.39 3.68 -9.50
C ALA A 21 0.16 2.17 -9.34
N SER A 22 0.74 1.35 -10.21
CA SER A 22 0.71 -0.11 -10.10
C SER A 22 1.44 -0.61 -8.85
N ALA A 23 2.61 -0.03 -8.55
CA ALA A 23 3.36 -0.33 -7.33
C ALA A 23 2.57 0.03 -6.06
N LEU A 24 1.88 1.16 -6.04
CA LEU A 24 1.00 1.55 -4.94
C LEU A 24 -0.15 0.57 -4.76
N ALA A 25 -0.83 0.17 -5.84
CA ALA A 25 -1.90 -0.82 -5.78
C ALA A 25 -1.42 -2.16 -5.21
N SER A 26 -0.20 -2.59 -5.57
CA SER A 26 0.45 -3.77 -5.02
C SER A 26 0.76 -3.62 -3.52
N ALA A 27 1.27 -2.48 -3.10
CA ALA A 27 1.58 -2.17 -1.71
C ALA A 27 0.33 -2.12 -0.83
N VAL A 28 -0.78 -1.56 -1.33
CA VAL A 28 -2.09 -1.56 -0.65
C VAL A 28 -2.57 -2.99 -0.41
N ARG A 29 -2.52 -3.85 -1.44
CA ARG A 29 -2.90 -5.27 -1.30
C ARG A 29 -2.01 -6.01 -0.31
N ALA A 30 -0.70 -5.74 -0.30
CA ALA A 30 0.23 -6.33 0.66
C ALA A 30 -0.11 -5.91 2.10
N ARG A 31 -0.44 -4.64 2.33
CA ARG A 31 -0.88 -4.14 3.63
C ARG A 31 -2.18 -4.82 4.08
N GLU A 32 -3.17 -4.88 3.21
CA GLU A 32 -4.46 -5.54 3.52
C GLU A 32 -4.27 -7.02 3.88
N THR A 33 -3.44 -7.73 3.14
CA THR A 33 -3.10 -9.13 3.42
C THR A 33 -2.40 -9.28 4.77
N ALA A 34 -1.45 -8.40 5.08
CA ALA A 34 -0.75 -8.42 6.36
C ALA A 34 -1.68 -8.11 7.54
N GLU A 35 -2.59 -7.13 7.40
CA GLU A 35 -3.60 -6.79 8.40
C GLU A 35 -4.56 -7.97 8.66
N GLN A 36 -5.01 -8.65 7.62
CA GLN A 36 -5.84 -9.85 7.76
C GLN A 36 -5.09 -10.98 8.46
N ALA A 37 -3.82 -11.19 8.13
CA ALA A 37 -2.99 -12.20 8.81
C ALA A 37 -2.80 -11.87 10.29
N LYS A 38 -2.60 -10.61 10.65
CA LYS A 38 -2.54 -10.14 12.04
C LYS A 38 -3.84 -10.42 12.78
N VAL A 39 -4.99 -10.07 12.21
CA VAL A 39 -6.30 -10.32 12.82
C VAL A 39 -6.52 -11.82 13.07
N ARG A 40 -6.12 -12.68 12.12
CA ARG A 40 -6.20 -14.13 12.29
C ARG A 40 -5.30 -14.63 13.42
N ALA A 41 -4.06 -14.17 13.48
CA ALA A 41 -3.12 -14.55 14.54
C ALA A 41 -3.62 -14.14 15.93
N GLU A 42 -4.19 -12.94 16.07
CA GLU A 42 -4.81 -12.46 17.31
C GLU A 42 -6.05 -13.29 17.68
N ALA A 43 -6.85 -13.69 16.70
CA ALA A 43 -8.02 -14.54 16.93
C ALA A 43 -7.63 -15.95 17.38
N GLU A 44 -6.61 -16.55 16.76
CA GLU A 44 -6.06 -17.85 17.17
C GLU A 44 -5.53 -17.82 18.60
N ARG A 45 -4.78 -16.78 18.94
CA ARG A 45 -4.28 -16.58 20.31
C ARG A 45 -5.43 -16.50 21.32
N ARG A 46 -6.45 -15.68 21.04
CA ARG A 46 -7.62 -15.54 21.92
C ARG A 46 -8.38 -16.86 22.07
N ALA A 47 -8.61 -17.57 20.97
CA ALA A 47 -9.28 -18.87 21.01
C ALA A 47 -8.52 -19.90 21.86
N ALA A 48 -7.19 -19.94 21.75
CA ALA A 48 -6.35 -20.82 22.57
C ALA A 48 -6.39 -20.43 24.07
N GLU A 49 -6.34 -19.12 24.37
CA GLU A 49 -6.47 -18.64 25.77
C GLU A 49 -7.83 -18.99 26.36
N GLU A 50 -8.93 -18.81 25.63
CA GLU A 50 -10.29 -19.18 26.07
C GLU A 50 -10.43 -20.68 26.27
N ALA A 51 -9.90 -21.51 25.38
CA ALA A 51 -9.90 -22.94 25.50
C ALA A 51 -9.13 -23.42 26.75
N ALA A 52 -7.95 -22.82 26.99
CA ALA A 52 -7.15 -23.10 28.16
C ALA A 52 -7.88 -22.73 29.48
N GLN A 53 -8.54 -21.56 29.50
CA GLN A 53 -9.33 -21.11 30.66
C GLN A 53 -10.49 -22.06 30.98
N LYS A 54 -11.22 -22.52 29.94
CA LYS A 54 -12.32 -23.49 30.11
C LYS A 54 -11.84 -24.81 30.69
N LEU A 55 -10.69 -25.32 30.22
CA LEU A 55 -10.12 -26.55 30.74
C LEU A 55 -9.62 -26.40 32.19
N ARG A 56 -8.99 -25.27 32.52
CA ARG A 56 -8.59 -24.96 33.91
C ARG A 56 -9.79 -24.87 34.86
N ALA A 57 -10.87 -24.23 34.39
CA ALA A 57 -12.10 -24.13 35.19
C ALA A 57 -12.74 -25.51 35.43
N ALA A 58 -12.76 -26.39 34.42
CA ALA A 58 -13.27 -27.75 34.53
C ALA A 58 -12.41 -28.60 35.49
N GLU A 59 -11.07 -28.45 35.42
CA GLU A 59 -10.15 -29.15 36.34
C GLU A 59 -10.33 -28.66 37.78
N ALA A 60 -10.44 -27.35 38.00
CA ALA A 60 -10.69 -26.77 39.32
C ALA A 60 -12.01 -27.27 39.91
N GLN A 61 -13.08 -27.36 39.11
CA GLN A 61 -14.37 -27.92 39.55
C GLN A 61 -14.22 -29.39 39.91
N ALA A 62 -13.59 -30.23 39.08
CA ALA A 62 -13.37 -31.64 39.35
C ALA A 62 -12.50 -31.88 40.61
N LEU A 63 -11.53 -31.00 40.86
CA LEU A 63 -10.73 -31.04 42.08
C LEU A 63 -11.59 -30.75 43.33
N ASN A 64 -12.46 -29.72 43.28
CA ASN A 64 -13.38 -29.39 44.36
C ASN A 64 -14.39 -30.51 44.64
N GLU A 65 -14.83 -31.21 43.61
CA GLU A 65 -15.74 -32.37 43.72
C GLU A 65 -15.04 -33.66 44.17
N GLY A 66 -13.71 -33.67 44.25
CA GLY A 66 -12.91 -34.84 44.67
C GLY A 66 -12.88 -35.96 43.63
N THR A 67 -13.13 -35.66 42.37
CA THR A 67 -13.20 -36.64 41.27
C THR A 67 -11.86 -36.87 40.56
N LEU A 68 -10.81 -36.11 40.89
CA LEU A 68 -9.49 -36.24 40.28
C LEU A 68 -8.60 -37.25 40.98
N SER A 69 -7.92 -38.07 40.18
CA SER A 69 -6.86 -38.97 40.64
C SER A 69 -5.47 -38.26 40.57
N VAL A 70 -4.46 -38.88 41.23
CA VAL A 70 -3.07 -38.41 41.14
C VAL A 70 -2.56 -38.44 39.69
N ALA A 71 -2.97 -39.48 38.93
CA ALA A 71 -2.63 -39.59 37.52
C ALA A 71 -3.25 -38.44 36.67
N ASP A 72 -4.45 -37.98 37.02
CA ASP A 72 -5.11 -36.85 36.38
C ASP A 72 -4.35 -35.54 36.65
N LEU A 73 -3.89 -35.32 37.87
CA LEU A 73 -3.08 -34.16 38.25
C LEU A 73 -1.72 -34.13 37.53
N GLN A 74 -1.09 -35.31 37.37
CA GLN A 74 0.17 -35.39 36.60
C GLN A 74 -0.05 -35.08 35.12
N ARG A 75 -1.15 -35.56 34.52
CA ARG A 75 -1.53 -35.22 33.14
C ARG A 75 -1.85 -33.75 33.00
N GLY A 76 -2.53 -33.16 33.98
CA GLY A 76 -2.83 -31.74 34.03
C GLY A 76 -1.55 -30.86 34.04
N HIS A 77 -0.54 -31.27 34.82
CA HIS A 77 0.74 -30.57 34.83
C HIS A 77 1.47 -30.62 33.47
N ALA A 78 1.52 -31.80 32.85
CA ALA A 78 2.10 -31.95 31.52
C ALA A 78 1.35 -31.14 30.46
N TRP A 79 0.03 -31.05 30.60
CA TRP A 79 -0.79 -30.21 29.74
C TRP A 79 -0.48 -28.69 29.92
N GLU A 80 -0.35 -28.22 31.18
CA GLU A 80 0.01 -26.82 31.46
C GLU A 80 1.34 -26.41 30.82
N VAL A 81 2.33 -27.28 30.87
CA VAL A 81 3.63 -27.02 30.19
C VAL A 81 3.45 -26.88 28.69
N ARG A 82 2.61 -27.70 28.06
CA ARG A 82 2.30 -27.59 26.62
C ARG A 82 1.54 -26.31 26.30
N VAL A 83 0.56 -25.95 27.13
CA VAL A 83 -0.22 -24.70 26.96
C VAL A 83 0.67 -23.47 27.06
N GLU A 84 1.61 -23.45 28.00
CA GLU A 84 2.56 -22.34 28.12
C GLU A 84 3.47 -22.22 26.87
N THR A 85 3.95 -23.35 26.37
CA THR A 85 4.73 -23.39 25.13
C THR A 85 3.93 -22.88 23.91
N GLU A 86 2.69 -23.31 23.78
CA GLU A 86 1.76 -22.87 22.73
C GLU A 86 1.45 -21.39 22.85
N LYS A 87 1.20 -20.91 24.06
CA LYS A 87 0.98 -19.47 24.32
C LYS A 87 2.15 -18.61 23.87
N GLN A 88 3.38 -19.04 24.16
CA GLN A 88 4.59 -18.34 23.72
C GLN A 88 4.72 -18.36 22.20
N ALA A 89 4.44 -19.49 21.55
CA ALA A 89 4.47 -19.61 20.08
C ALA A 89 3.42 -18.72 19.42
N LEU A 90 2.20 -18.67 19.95
CA LEU A 90 1.12 -17.80 19.43
C LEU A 90 1.44 -16.32 19.67
N ALA A 91 2.02 -15.96 20.80
CA ALA A 91 2.47 -14.60 21.05
C ALA A 91 3.56 -14.15 20.06
N ALA A 92 4.53 -15.03 19.78
CA ALA A 92 5.57 -14.77 18.77
C ALA A 92 4.96 -14.64 17.36
N HIS A 93 3.94 -15.44 17.06
CA HIS A 93 3.24 -15.35 15.77
C HIS A 93 2.49 -14.02 15.59
N VAL A 94 1.80 -13.55 16.64
CA VAL A 94 1.15 -12.23 16.65
C VAL A 94 2.18 -11.11 16.48
N GLU A 95 3.30 -11.18 17.18
CA GLU A 95 4.38 -10.20 17.07
C GLU A 95 4.95 -10.14 15.64
N ALA A 96 5.24 -11.30 15.05
CA ALA A 96 5.71 -11.39 13.66
C ALA A 96 4.67 -10.83 12.67
N ALA A 97 3.39 -11.10 12.85
CA ALA A 97 2.32 -10.57 12.03
C ALA A 97 2.18 -9.03 12.19
N THR A 98 2.36 -8.52 13.40
CA THR A 98 2.38 -7.08 13.68
C THR A 98 3.53 -6.38 12.96
N GLN A 99 4.74 -6.92 13.04
CA GLN A 99 5.91 -6.38 12.34
C GLN A 99 5.70 -6.36 10.83
N ARG A 100 5.18 -7.44 10.25
CA ARG A 100 4.86 -7.50 8.81
C ARG A 100 3.83 -6.45 8.40
N THR A 101 2.85 -6.17 9.25
CA THR A 101 1.84 -5.14 9.00
C THR A 101 2.47 -3.74 9.00
N GLU A 102 3.38 -3.46 9.93
CA GLU A 102 4.10 -2.19 9.99
C GLU A 102 5.03 -2.00 8.78
N GLU A 103 5.75 -3.05 8.39
CA GLU A 103 6.58 -3.04 7.17
C GLU A 103 5.73 -2.79 5.91
N ALA A 104 4.57 -3.43 5.80
CA ALA A 104 3.65 -3.24 4.67
C ALA A 104 3.07 -1.82 4.64
N ARG A 105 2.75 -1.23 5.79
CA ARG A 105 2.34 0.18 5.89
C ARG A 105 3.45 1.14 5.47
N GLY A 106 4.67 0.87 5.89
CA GLY A 106 5.85 1.62 5.45
C GLY A 106 6.04 1.55 3.93
N GLY A 107 5.88 0.37 3.35
CA GLY A 107 5.92 0.16 1.91
C GLY A 107 4.83 0.92 1.15
N GLU A 108 3.61 0.95 1.66
CA GLU A 108 2.51 1.74 1.09
C GLU A 108 2.81 3.24 1.14
N MET A 109 3.30 3.75 2.26
CA MET A 109 3.68 5.17 2.38
C MET A 109 4.80 5.55 1.41
N ALA A 110 5.80 4.70 1.24
CA ALA A 110 6.87 4.90 0.27
C ALA A 110 6.34 4.92 -1.17
N ALA A 111 5.43 4.00 -1.51
CA ALA A 111 4.80 3.95 -2.82
C ALA A 111 3.89 5.17 -3.10
N GLN A 112 3.18 5.68 -2.09
CA GLN A 112 2.42 6.94 -2.19
C GLN A 112 3.31 8.13 -2.46
N HIS A 113 4.43 8.21 -1.76
CA HIS A 113 5.41 9.28 -1.95
C HIS A 113 6.01 9.26 -3.36
N GLU A 114 6.42 8.09 -3.84
CA GLU A 114 6.94 7.88 -5.20
C GLU A 114 5.92 8.27 -6.26
N LEU A 115 4.65 7.88 -6.09
CA LEU A 115 3.58 8.28 -7.01
C LEU A 115 3.40 9.81 -7.02
N GLY A 116 3.47 10.46 -5.86
CA GLY A 116 3.41 11.93 -5.76
C GLY A 116 4.55 12.60 -6.52
N GLN A 117 5.77 12.10 -6.36
CA GLN A 117 6.95 12.62 -7.07
C GLN A 117 6.84 12.41 -8.59
N THR A 118 6.50 11.21 -9.04
CA THR A 118 6.35 10.92 -10.47
C THR A 118 5.26 11.73 -11.14
N LYS A 119 4.14 11.96 -10.45
CA LYS A 119 3.07 12.87 -10.92
C LYS A 119 3.55 14.30 -11.02
N GLY A 120 4.30 14.79 -10.04
CA GLY A 120 4.91 16.12 -10.09
C GLY A 120 5.84 16.30 -11.28
N ASP A 121 6.71 15.32 -11.51
CA ASP A 121 7.64 15.30 -12.63
C ASP A 121 6.92 15.28 -13.99
N ALA A 122 5.86 14.49 -14.13
CA ALA A 122 5.07 14.45 -15.35
C ALA A 122 4.31 15.77 -15.58
N LYS A 123 3.78 16.36 -14.52
CA LYS A 123 3.07 17.65 -14.58
C LYS A 123 3.94 18.76 -15.13
N VAL A 124 5.20 18.85 -14.72
CA VAL A 124 6.15 19.87 -15.21
C VAL A 124 6.29 19.79 -16.74
N VAL A 125 6.47 18.57 -17.26
CA VAL A 125 6.62 18.37 -18.73
C VAL A 125 5.30 18.63 -19.46
N THR A 126 4.17 18.24 -18.88
CA THR A 126 2.84 18.51 -19.45
C THR A 126 2.56 20.02 -19.55
N GLU A 127 2.88 20.77 -18.51
CA GLU A 127 2.73 22.24 -18.50
C GLU A 127 3.66 22.91 -19.53
N ASP A 128 4.89 22.43 -19.66
CA ASP A 128 5.81 22.95 -20.69
C ASP A 128 5.30 22.64 -22.09
N ARG A 129 4.75 21.44 -22.33
CA ARG A 129 4.09 21.10 -23.60
C ARG A 129 2.93 22.04 -23.91
N SER A 130 2.09 22.32 -22.94
CA SER A 130 0.96 23.26 -23.11
C SER A 130 1.45 24.65 -23.50
N ARG A 131 2.48 25.17 -22.83
CA ARG A 131 3.10 26.46 -23.17
C ARG A 131 3.74 26.45 -24.55
N PHE A 132 4.35 25.35 -24.96
CA PHE A 132 4.89 25.20 -26.31
C PHE A 132 3.78 25.27 -27.35
N VAL A 133 2.68 24.56 -27.18
CA VAL A 133 1.53 24.60 -28.11
C VAL A 133 0.93 26.01 -28.20
N GLU A 134 0.75 26.67 -27.06
CA GLU A 134 0.27 28.06 -27.05
C GLU A 134 1.20 29.01 -27.81
N ARG A 135 2.52 28.89 -27.65
CA ARG A 135 3.49 29.69 -28.39
C ARG A 135 3.39 29.42 -29.89
N GLN A 136 3.28 28.17 -30.32
CA GLN A 136 3.10 27.79 -31.72
C GLN A 136 1.83 28.40 -32.33
N HIS A 137 0.74 28.34 -31.57
CA HIS A 137 -0.54 28.90 -32.01
C HIS A 137 -0.47 30.43 -32.16
N LYS A 138 0.12 31.12 -31.18
CA LYS A 138 0.33 32.58 -31.28
C LYS A 138 1.20 32.99 -32.47
N THR A 139 2.26 32.21 -32.73
CA THR A 139 3.14 32.45 -33.86
C THR A 139 2.43 32.23 -35.22
N ALA A 140 1.57 31.19 -35.28
CA ALA A 140 0.78 30.91 -36.48
C ALA A 140 -0.23 32.04 -36.75
N LEU A 141 -0.96 32.48 -35.72
CA LEU A 141 -1.90 33.61 -35.84
C LEU A 141 -1.20 34.92 -36.29
N ALA A 142 -0.05 35.23 -35.70
CA ALA A 142 0.72 36.41 -36.08
C ALA A 142 1.15 36.37 -37.56
N LYS A 143 1.55 35.20 -38.06
CA LYS A 143 1.87 35.03 -39.49
C LYS A 143 0.65 35.21 -40.40
N GLU A 144 -0.48 34.64 -40.02
CA GLU A 144 -1.74 34.81 -40.77
C GLU A 144 -2.17 36.27 -40.80
N GLU A 145 -2.01 37.01 -39.70
CA GLU A 145 -2.30 38.46 -39.65
C GLU A 145 -1.34 39.26 -40.53
N GLU A 146 -0.04 38.92 -40.53
CA GLU A 146 0.96 39.58 -41.43
C GLU A 146 0.65 39.31 -42.89
N GLU A 147 0.35 38.04 -43.24
CA GLU A 147 -0.02 37.66 -44.62
C GLU A 147 -1.31 38.38 -45.09
N ALA A 148 -2.32 38.46 -44.21
CA ALA A 148 -3.55 39.18 -44.47
C ALA A 148 -3.29 40.68 -44.64
N ALA A 149 -2.44 41.29 -43.82
CA ALA A 149 -2.06 42.70 -43.92
C ALA A 149 -1.26 43.00 -45.21
N GLU A 150 -0.38 42.09 -45.62
CA GLU A 150 0.35 42.20 -46.90
C GLU A 150 -0.56 42.06 -48.11
N ALA A 151 -1.53 41.14 -48.08
CA ALA A 151 -2.51 40.95 -49.13
C ALA A 151 -3.43 42.20 -49.31
N TRP A 152 -3.64 42.94 -48.23
CA TRP A 152 -4.48 44.15 -48.22
C TRP A 152 -3.71 45.45 -48.56
N ARG A 153 -2.37 45.40 -48.65
CA ARG A 153 -1.60 46.58 -49.12
C ARG A 153 -1.99 46.91 -50.57
N PRO A 154 -2.55 48.10 -50.84
CA PRO A 154 -2.82 48.48 -52.20
C PRO A 154 -1.49 48.46 -52.98
N LYS A 155 -1.43 47.71 -54.08
CA LYS A 155 -0.29 47.75 -55.03
C LYS A 155 -0.05 49.19 -55.37
N GLY A 156 1.08 49.67 -54.88
CA GLY A 156 1.43 51.09 -54.92
C GLY A 156 1.27 51.72 -56.27
N GLN A 157 0.84 52.94 -56.19
CA GLN A 157 0.95 53.90 -57.28
C GLN A 157 2.40 54.05 -57.73
#